data_cc6f5c946960d459060227e64a7eabfe
#
_entry.id   cc6f5c946960d459060227e64a7eabfe
#
_cell.length_a   1.000
_cell.length_b   1.000
_cell.length_c   1.000
_cell.angle_alpha   90.00
_cell.angle_beta   90.00
_cell.angle_gamma   90.00
#
_symmetry.space_group_name_H-M   'P 1'
#
loop_
_entity.id
_entity.type
_entity.pdbx_description
1 polymer ?
#
loop_
_entity_poly.entity_id
_entity_poly.type
_entity_poly.pdbx_seq_one_letter_code
_entity_poly.pdbx_strand_id
1 'polypeptide(L)'
;MKGDGSCHCGNIAFEANVDPATVTVCHCTDCQNLTGSTFRANVQTPAESFVLLRGRPKIYIKTTAESGTRRAHAFCPDCGTPIYAAAVTNTPTYSLRMGTLWQRAELRPQRQIWCRSALSSSMDLREIARFDGQ
;
A
#
# COMPACT_ATOMS: atom_id res chain seq x y z
N MET A 1 15.95 -4.22 0.87
CA MET A 1 16.24 -2.77 1.04
C MET A 1 15.66 -2.30 2.36
N LYS A 2 16.45 -1.61 3.19
CA LYS A 2 15.90 -1.02 4.40
C LYS A 2 14.96 0.14 4.03
N GLY A 3 13.75 0.13 4.60
CA GLY A 3 12.76 1.18 4.43
C GLY A 3 12.26 1.66 5.77
N ASP A 4 11.94 2.92 5.84
CA ASP A 4 11.25 3.54 6.97
C ASP A 4 10.15 4.46 6.47
N GLY A 5 9.14 4.66 7.28
CA GLY A 5 7.99 5.43 6.87
C GLY A 5 7.09 5.84 8.01
N SER A 6 6.07 6.60 7.63
CA SER A 6 5.07 7.06 8.59
C SER A 6 3.71 7.29 7.94
N CYS A 7 2.67 7.42 8.77
CA CYS A 7 1.41 7.99 8.33
C CYS A 7 1.53 9.50 8.13
N HIS A 8 0.54 10.12 7.50
CA HIS A 8 0.56 11.53 7.19
C HIS A 8 0.69 12.43 8.43
N CYS A 9 -0.05 12.13 9.49
CA CYS A 9 0.01 12.94 10.73
C CYS A 9 1.24 12.62 11.62
N GLY A 10 2.02 11.59 11.30
CA GLY A 10 3.20 11.20 12.05
C GLY A 10 2.94 10.36 13.29
N ASN A 11 1.71 10.08 13.68
CA ASN A 11 1.40 9.26 14.85
C ASN A 11 1.89 7.82 14.73
N ILE A 12 1.93 7.29 13.50
CA ILE A 12 2.47 5.96 13.22
C ILE A 12 3.79 6.13 12.49
N ALA A 13 4.83 5.49 12.99
CA ALA A 13 6.12 5.36 12.32
C ALA A 13 6.61 3.92 12.39
N PHE A 14 7.30 3.47 11.36
CA PHE A 14 7.75 2.08 11.24
C PHE A 14 9.06 1.96 10.45
N GLU A 15 9.73 0.84 10.65
CA GLU A 15 10.84 0.36 9.83
C GLU A 15 10.50 -1.03 9.26
N ALA A 16 11.10 -1.37 8.13
CA ALA A 16 10.92 -2.67 7.49
C ALA A 16 12.04 -2.97 6.49
N ASN A 17 12.28 -4.24 6.19
CA ASN A 17 13.07 -4.63 5.03
C ASN A 17 12.11 -4.92 3.87
N VAL A 18 12.14 -4.08 2.85
CA VAL A 18 11.27 -4.24 1.68
C VAL A 18 12.02 -4.89 0.52
N ASP A 19 11.29 -5.66 -0.26
CA ASP A 19 11.84 -6.28 -1.49
C ASP A 19 11.38 -5.48 -2.72
N PRO A 20 12.27 -4.66 -3.33
CA PRO A 20 11.91 -3.84 -4.49
C PRO A 20 11.41 -4.64 -5.69
N ALA A 21 11.79 -5.93 -5.81
CA ALA A 21 11.32 -6.79 -6.89
C ALA A 21 9.83 -7.13 -6.78
N THR A 22 9.22 -6.87 -5.62
CA THR A 22 7.80 -7.19 -5.36
C THR A 22 6.85 -6.00 -5.55
N VAL A 23 7.37 -4.83 -5.94
CA VAL A 23 6.53 -3.64 -6.12
C VAL A 23 5.41 -3.93 -7.13
N THR A 24 4.18 -3.84 -6.65
CA THR A 24 2.99 -4.25 -7.38
C THR A 24 1.96 -3.15 -7.40
N VAL A 25 1.43 -2.86 -8.59
CA VAL A 25 0.23 -2.02 -8.77
C VAL A 25 -0.99 -2.94 -8.84
N CYS A 26 -1.97 -2.68 -7.99
CA CYS A 26 -3.22 -3.43 -7.94
C CYS A 26 -4.39 -2.57 -8.40
N HIS A 27 -5.09 -3.04 -9.43
CA HIS A 27 -6.23 -2.36 -10.05
C HIS A 27 -7.58 -2.87 -9.59
N CYS A 28 -7.65 -3.75 -8.59
CA CYS A 28 -8.93 -4.29 -8.15
C CYS A 28 -9.86 -3.19 -7.61
N THR A 29 -11.16 -3.42 -7.73
CA THR A 29 -12.18 -2.45 -7.30
C THR A 29 -12.11 -2.16 -5.81
N ASP A 30 -11.74 -3.15 -4.98
CA ASP A 30 -11.52 -2.94 -3.55
C ASP A 30 -10.35 -1.98 -3.30
N CYS A 31 -9.24 -2.14 -4.02
CA CYS A 31 -8.11 -1.23 -3.91
C CYS A 31 -8.47 0.19 -4.34
N GLN A 32 -9.24 0.34 -5.42
CA GLN A 32 -9.74 1.64 -5.85
C GLN A 32 -10.59 2.28 -4.76
N ASN A 33 -11.54 1.53 -4.21
CA ASN A 33 -12.43 2.04 -3.17
C ASN A 33 -11.67 2.40 -1.88
N LEU A 34 -10.85 1.48 -1.38
CA LEU A 34 -10.13 1.66 -0.11
C LEU A 34 -9.06 2.74 -0.16
N THR A 35 -8.52 3.04 -1.33
CA THR A 35 -7.54 4.13 -1.49
C THR A 35 -8.17 5.46 -1.85
N GLY A 36 -9.42 5.45 -2.34
CA GLY A 36 -10.02 6.64 -2.95
C GLY A 36 -9.26 7.10 -4.19
N SER A 37 -8.56 6.20 -4.87
CA SER A 37 -7.74 6.48 -6.05
C SER A 37 -7.99 5.41 -7.12
N THR A 38 -7.23 5.45 -8.21
CA THR A 38 -7.46 4.57 -9.37
C THR A 38 -6.71 3.25 -9.29
N PHE A 39 -5.72 3.15 -8.43
CA PHE A 39 -4.98 1.92 -8.14
C PHE A 39 -4.27 2.04 -6.79
N ARG A 40 -3.68 0.94 -6.35
CA ARG A 40 -2.86 0.87 -5.14
C ARG A 40 -1.47 0.36 -5.50
N ALA A 41 -0.43 1.00 -4.96
CA ALA A 41 0.94 0.53 -5.07
C ALA A 41 1.42 -0.07 -3.74
N ASN A 42 1.95 -1.29 -3.79
CA ASN A 42 2.43 -2.03 -2.63
C ASN A 42 3.85 -2.55 -2.85
N VAL A 43 4.54 -2.80 -1.74
CA VAL A 43 5.80 -3.56 -1.70
C VAL A 43 5.74 -4.56 -0.56
N GLN A 44 6.31 -5.76 -0.77
CA GLN A 44 6.30 -6.80 0.27
C GLN A 44 7.44 -6.60 1.26
N THR A 45 7.17 -6.97 2.49
CA THR A 45 8.18 -7.08 3.56
C THR A 45 7.90 -8.34 4.38
N PRO A 46 8.94 -9.09 4.83
CA PRO A 46 8.75 -10.14 5.82
C PRO A 46 8.11 -9.56 7.10
N ALA A 47 7.13 -10.26 7.67
CA ALA A 47 6.42 -9.77 8.84
C ALA A 47 7.36 -9.52 10.03
N GLU A 48 8.37 -10.39 10.21
CA GLU A 48 9.36 -10.27 11.27
C GLU A 48 10.28 -9.05 11.13
N SER A 49 10.37 -8.47 9.93
CA SER A 49 11.17 -7.27 9.70
C SER A 49 10.41 -5.96 9.86
N PHE A 50 9.08 -6.04 9.99
CA PHE A 50 8.24 -4.86 10.20
C PHE A 50 8.21 -4.50 11.69
N VAL A 51 8.72 -3.33 12.02
CA VAL A 51 8.80 -2.85 13.40
C VAL A 51 8.06 -1.52 13.51
N LEU A 52 7.04 -1.48 14.36
CA LEU A 52 6.39 -0.23 14.75
C LEU A 52 7.29 0.52 15.73
N LEU A 53 7.72 1.71 15.34
CA LEU A 53 8.52 2.61 16.19
C LEU A 53 7.64 3.50 17.06
N ARG A 54 6.43 3.77 16.58
CA ARG A 54 5.48 4.66 17.25
C ARG A 54 4.07 4.37 16.77
N GLY A 55 3.09 4.54 17.65
CA GLY A 55 1.68 4.47 17.33
C GLY A 55 1.13 3.07 17.25
N ARG A 56 -0.18 2.97 17.01
CA ARG A 56 -0.90 1.72 16.90
C ARG A 56 -1.94 1.83 15.77
N PRO A 57 -1.77 1.08 14.67
CA PRO A 57 -2.75 1.05 13.59
C PRO A 57 -4.09 0.48 14.05
N LYS A 58 -5.16 0.98 13.48
CA LYS A 58 -6.47 0.34 13.51
C LYS A 58 -6.55 -0.68 12.39
N ILE A 59 -7.25 -1.79 12.63
CA ILE A 59 -7.40 -2.88 11.66
C ILE A 59 -8.84 -2.91 11.15
N TYR A 60 -8.99 -2.86 9.85
CA TYR A 60 -10.22 -3.18 9.13
C TYR A 60 -10.09 -4.56 8.50
N ILE A 61 -11.03 -5.46 8.76
CA ILE A 61 -11.03 -6.79 8.16
C ILE A 61 -11.86 -6.76 6.88
N LYS A 62 -11.18 -6.90 5.75
CA LYS A 62 -11.81 -7.02 4.44
C LYS A 62 -12.22 -8.47 4.19
N THR A 63 -13.46 -8.70 3.77
CA THR A 63 -14.04 -10.02 3.51
C THR A 63 -14.45 -10.22 2.04
N THR A 64 -14.19 -9.25 1.18
CA THR A 64 -14.67 -9.19 -0.21
C THR A 64 -13.67 -9.73 -1.24
N ALA A 65 -12.55 -10.32 -0.80
CA ALA A 65 -11.59 -10.92 -1.71
C ALA A 65 -12.22 -12.07 -2.51
N GLU A 66 -11.98 -12.13 -3.80
CA GLU A 66 -12.50 -13.18 -4.68
C GLU A 66 -12.06 -14.58 -4.23
N SER A 67 -10.85 -14.69 -3.65
CA SER A 67 -10.34 -15.93 -3.06
C SER A 67 -11.10 -16.39 -1.81
N GLY A 68 -11.95 -15.55 -1.22
CA GLY A 68 -12.59 -15.78 0.08
C GLY A 68 -11.67 -15.54 1.28
N THR A 69 -10.41 -15.22 1.05
CA THR A 69 -9.43 -14.97 2.13
C THR A 69 -9.73 -13.64 2.81
N ARG A 70 -9.81 -13.66 4.14
CA ARG A 70 -9.94 -12.45 4.95
C ARG A 70 -8.59 -11.72 5.01
N ARG A 71 -8.63 -10.40 4.82
CA ARG A 71 -7.43 -9.56 4.83
C ARG A 71 -7.54 -8.48 5.89
N ALA A 72 -6.49 -8.36 6.70
CA ALA A 72 -6.36 -7.27 7.65
C ALA A 72 -5.75 -6.05 6.93
N HIS A 73 -6.46 -4.93 7.00
CA HIS A 73 -6.00 -3.65 6.47
C HIS A 73 -5.71 -2.71 7.63
N ALA A 74 -4.43 -2.40 7.82
CA ALA A 74 -3.96 -1.52 8.89
C ALA A 74 -3.90 -0.08 8.38
N PHE A 75 -4.41 0.85 9.18
CA PHE A 75 -4.42 2.28 8.86
C PHE A 75 -4.31 3.12 10.13
N CYS A 76 -3.88 4.36 9.97
CA CYS A 76 -3.81 5.29 11.08
C CYS A 76 -5.22 5.71 11.52
N PRO A 77 -5.59 5.56 12.81
CA PRO A 77 -6.92 5.94 13.28
C PRO A 77 -7.15 7.46 13.30
N ASP A 78 -6.08 8.26 13.29
CA ASP A 78 -6.16 9.72 13.39
C ASP A 78 -6.25 10.40 12.02
N CYS A 79 -5.42 9.97 11.05
CA CYS A 79 -5.40 10.60 9.72
C CYS A 79 -5.89 9.71 8.58
N GLY A 80 -6.18 8.43 8.86
CA GLY A 80 -6.70 7.50 7.86
C GLY A 80 -5.66 6.93 6.89
N THR A 81 -4.39 7.28 7.01
CA THR A 81 -3.35 6.77 6.10
C THR A 81 -3.28 5.25 6.16
N PRO A 82 -3.47 4.52 5.04
CA PRO A 82 -3.28 3.08 4.99
C PRO A 82 -1.79 2.74 5.16
N ILE A 83 -1.47 1.74 5.98
CA ILE A 83 -0.09 1.34 6.25
C ILE A 83 0.26 0.02 5.55
N TYR A 84 -0.49 -1.04 5.83
CA TYR A 84 -0.27 -2.34 5.21
C TYR A 84 -1.55 -3.16 5.10
N ALA A 85 -1.49 -4.23 4.32
CA ALA A 85 -2.44 -5.34 4.39
C ALA A 85 -1.69 -6.66 4.61
N ALA A 86 -2.39 -7.58 5.26
CA ALA A 86 -1.83 -8.89 5.58
C ALA A 86 -2.95 -9.93 5.68
N ALA A 87 -2.61 -11.21 5.66
CA ALA A 87 -3.55 -12.26 6.09
C ALA A 87 -3.92 -12.05 7.56
N VAL A 88 -5.12 -12.50 7.95
CA VAL A 88 -5.59 -12.33 9.33
C VAL A 88 -4.79 -13.21 10.31
N THR A 89 -4.37 -14.39 9.84
CA THR A 89 -3.60 -15.37 10.63
C THR A 89 -2.43 -15.92 9.81
N ASN A 90 -1.37 -16.36 10.50
CA ASN A 90 -0.19 -16.98 9.90
C ASN A 90 0.39 -16.14 8.75
N THR A 91 0.68 -14.90 9.04
CA THR A 91 1.11 -13.91 8.05
C THR A 91 2.63 -13.90 7.92
N PRO A 92 3.21 -14.48 6.86
CA PRO A 92 4.65 -14.44 6.65
C PRO A 92 5.12 -13.07 6.12
N THR A 93 4.22 -12.33 5.45
CA THR A 93 4.58 -11.06 4.79
C THR A 93 3.49 -10.02 4.99
N TYR A 94 3.92 -8.76 5.05
CA TYR A 94 3.04 -7.60 4.96
C TYR A 94 3.17 -6.95 3.59
N SER A 95 2.04 -6.49 3.06
CA SER A 95 1.94 -5.70 1.83
C SER A 95 1.89 -4.24 2.23
N LEU A 96 3.07 -3.61 2.32
CA LEU A 96 3.19 -2.20 2.73
C LEU A 96 2.67 -1.28 1.63
N ARG A 97 2.08 -0.17 2.02
CA ARG A 97 1.64 0.89 1.11
C ARG A 97 2.86 1.72 0.70
N MET A 98 3.25 1.60 -0.55
CA MET A 98 4.49 2.22 -1.07
C MET A 98 4.56 3.72 -0.77
N GLY A 99 3.44 4.42 -0.87
CA GLY A 99 3.38 5.87 -0.64
C GLY A 99 3.72 6.32 0.78
N THR A 100 3.70 5.41 1.78
CA THR A 100 4.05 5.73 3.17
C THR A 100 5.54 5.61 3.47
N LEU A 101 6.32 5.04 2.54
CA LEU A 101 7.77 4.90 2.69
C LEU A 101 8.49 6.17 2.23
N TRP A 102 9.51 6.58 2.97
CA TRP A 102 10.35 7.71 2.57
C TRP A 102 11.12 7.42 1.29
N GLN A 103 11.50 6.16 1.07
CA GLN A 103 12.22 5.66 -0.11
C GLN A 103 11.32 5.40 -1.33
N ARG A 104 10.05 5.85 -1.31
CA ARG A 104 9.07 5.57 -2.38
C ARG A 104 9.54 5.96 -3.78
N ALA A 105 10.38 6.98 -3.91
CA ALA A 105 10.89 7.41 -5.21
C ALA A 105 11.89 6.42 -5.83
N GLU A 106 12.50 5.55 -5.01
CA GLU A 106 13.43 4.52 -5.44
C GLU A 106 12.73 3.22 -5.84
N LEU A 107 11.45 3.08 -5.45
CA LEU A 107 10.64 1.88 -5.69
C LEU A 107 9.90 2.01 -7.01
N ARG A 108 10.20 1.12 -7.94
CA ARG A 108 9.55 1.10 -9.27
C ARG A 108 8.60 -0.08 -9.38
N PRO A 109 7.38 0.12 -9.90
CA PRO A 109 6.48 -0.99 -10.18
C PRO A 109 7.13 -2.05 -11.06
N GLN A 110 7.02 -3.32 -10.64
CA GLN A 110 7.54 -4.48 -11.35
C GLN A 110 6.44 -5.28 -12.03
N ARG A 111 5.20 -5.17 -11.52
CA ARG A 111 4.05 -5.89 -12.07
C ARG A 111 2.75 -5.17 -11.77
N GLN A 112 1.75 -5.54 -12.53
CA GLN A 112 0.37 -5.12 -12.33
C GLN A 112 -0.51 -6.34 -12.13
N ILE A 113 -1.49 -6.25 -11.24
CA ILE A 113 -2.48 -7.30 -10.98
C ILE A 113 -3.89 -6.74 -11.08
N TRP A 114 -4.87 -7.62 -11.33
CA TRP A 114 -6.28 -7.26 -11.52
C TRP A 114 -6.47 -6.24 -12.65
N CYS A 115 -5.70 -6.42 -13.73
CA CYS A 115 -5.69 -5.50 -14.88
C CYS A 115 -7.05 -5.43 -15.60
N ARG A 116 -7.90 -6.45 -15.47
CA ARG A 116 -9.26 -6.42 -16.03
C ARG A 116 -10.13 -5.29 -15.44
N SER A 117 -9.80 -4.79 -14.25
CA SER A 117 -10.49 -3.69 -13.57
C SER A 117 -9.79 -2.36 -13.72
N ALA A 118 -8.64 -2.30 -14.41
CA ALA A 118 -7.86 -1.09 -14.56
C ALA A 118 -8.66 0.02 -15.24
N LEU A 119 -8.53 1.23 -14.71
CA LEU A 119 -9.13 2.44 -15.30
C LEU A 119 -8.11 3.03 -16.28
N SER A 120 -8.17 2.60 -17.54
CA SER A 120 -7.16 2.90 -18.56
C SER A 120 -6.93 4.40 -18.78
N SER A 121 -7.97 5.23 -18.64
CA SER A 121 -7.85 6.69 -18.76
C SER A 121 -6.97 7.32 -17.67
N SER A 122 -6.76 6.63 -16.54
CA SER A 122 -5.93 7.09 -15.43
C SER A 122 -4.49 6.57 -15.52
N MET A 123 -4.19 5.73 -16.52
CA MET A 123 -2.87 5.10 -16.65
C MET A 123 -1.94 5.85 -17.60
N ASP A 124 -2.47 6.72 -18.44
CA ASP A 124 -1.68 7.51 -19.39
C ASP A 124 -2.00 8.99 -19.20
N LEU A 125 -1.05 9.70 -18.63
CA LEU A 125 -1.17 11.14 -18.33
C LEU A 125 -0.36 12.01 -19.29
N ARG A 126 0.21 11.44 -20.36
CA ARG A 126 1.14 12.16 -21.25
C ARG A 126 0.52 13.39 -21.92
N GLU A 127 -0.78 13.31 -22.24
CA GLU A 127 -1.51 14.39 -22.92
C GLU A 127 -2.31 15.29 -21.96
N ILE A 128 -2.18 15.05 -20.65
CA ILE A 128 -2.85 15.85 -19.62
C ILE A 128 -1.93 17.02 -19.25
N ALA A 129 -2.50 18.21 -19.10
CA ALA A 129 -1.75 19.39 -18.68
C ALA A 129 -0.98 19.15 -17.38
N ARG A 130 0.27 19.57 -17.35
CA ARG A 130 1.16 19.44 -16.16
C ARG A 130 1.43 20.81 -15.55
N PHE A 131 1.35 20.87 -14.25
CA PHE A 131 1.73 22.03 -13.44
C PHE A 131 2.73 21.56 -12.36
N ASP A 132 3.80 22.32 -12.13
CA ASP A 132 4.78 21.97 -11.10
C ASP A 132 4.25 22.18 -9.68
N GLY A 133 3.23 23.01 -9.54
CA GLY A 133 2.48 23.27 -8.30
C GLY A 133 1.04 23.60 -8.64
N GLN A 134 0.38 24.37 -7.81
CA GLN A 134 -1.00 24.78 -8.03
C GLN A 134 -1.06 26.23 -8.48
#